data_4237a5aa2da1c5272ef9851aa174a4cc
#
_entry.id   4237a5aa2da1c5272ef9851aa174a4cc
#
_cell.length_a   1.000
_cell.length_b   1.000
_cell.length_c   1.000
_cell.angle_alpha   90.00
_cell.angle_beta   90.00
_cell.angle_gamma   90.00
#
_symmetry.space_group_name_H-M   'P 1'
#
loop_
_entity.id
_entity.type
_entity.pdbx_description
1 polymer ?
#
loop_
_entity_poly.entity_id
_entity_poly.type
_entity_poly.pdbx_seq_one_letter_code
_entity_poly.pdbx_strand_id
1 'polypeptide(L)'
;MKNWSFRKKFVVGLVVLLVGIFSYRYISHRAEHPDKPFSKNEILHLEITGVIMNGKKFLTQLKKYKKDSSVKAIVIEINSPGGAVGPSQEIYYEILRAKKETKKPVICSSTGLMASGGYYAALGCDKIVVAPGALVGSIGVIMEFANLEKLYDWAKISRYTITSGKFKDSGSEYRPMRDDERQLFQDMINEVYGQFVDTVSLARGLDTASVKAIADGRVMTGAAAVKLKLADAVGTFEDAIKLAALEAHLGDDYRIFHPKKDRMSLLDFLPFDDNDEDDLNSLDKVKDLLSQSRQGAAAEIVKTVLKTKYMNQPLFLMPGYWE
;
A
#
# COMPACT_ATOMS: atom_id res chain seq x y z
N MET A 1 30.29 22.08 56.69
CA MET A 1 29.58 22.27 55.40
C MET A 1 30.10 23.63 54.88
N LYS A 2 30.83 23.64 53.71
CA LYS A 2 31.39 24.87 53.13
C LYS A 2 30.29 25.77 52.65
N ASN A 3 30.09 26.95 53.24
CA ASN A 3 29.11 27.94 52.71
C ASN A 3 29.60 28.46 51.35
N TRP A 4 28.96 27.99 50.28
CA TRP A 4 29.22 28.55 48.99
C TRP A 4 28.67 29.97 48.87
N SER A 5 29.42 30.88 48.26
CA SER A 5 28.98 32.25 47.99
C SER A 5 27.76 32.22 47.05
N PHE A 6 26.88 33.21 47.17
CA PHE A 6 25.68 33.35 46.36
C PHE A 6 25.95 33.18 44.85
N ARG A 7 27.06 33.72 44.35
CA ARG A 7 27.50 33.56 42.96
C ARG A 7 27.74 32.09 42.56
N LYS A 8 28.38 31.30 43.45
CA LYS A 8 28.61 29.87 43.18
C LYS A 8 27.32 29.06 43.17
N LYS A 9 26.36 29.36 44.05
CA LYS A 9 25.04 28.73 44.08
C LYS A 9 24.25 29.06 42.81
N PHE A 10 24.32 30.33 42.34
CA PHE A 10 23.66 30.78 41.09
C PHE A 10 24.23 30.10 39.86
N VAL A 11 25.58 30.00 39.74
CA VAL A 11 26.22 29.32 38.62
C VAL A 11 25.86 27.82 38.59
N VAL A 12 25.88 27.16 39.73
CA VAL A 12 25.50 25.74 39.82
C VAL A 12 24.01 25.55 39.45
N GLY A 13 23.11 26.43 39.92
CA GLY A 13 21.69 26.40 39.54
C GLY A 13 21.48 26.59 38.04
N LEU A 14 22.25 27.53 37.43
CA LEU A 14 22.20 27.76 35.98
C LEU A 14 22.70 26.54 35.18
N VAL A 15 23.81 25.93 35.62
CA VAL A 15 24.33 24.71 34.97
C VAL A 15 23.34 23.55 35.08
N VAL A 16 22.74 23.33 36.26
CA VAL A 16 21.70 22.29 36.43
C VAL A 16 20.48 22.56 35.54
N LEU A 17 20.05 23.83 35.44
CA LEU A 17 18.95 24.23 34.56
C LEU A 17 19.30 23.96 33.08
N LEU A 18 20.48 24.35 32.62
CA LEU A 18 20.94 24.12 31.24
C LEU A 18 21.06 22.63 30.92
N VAL A 19 21.61 21.84 31.83
CA VAL A 19 21.67 20.37 31.69
C VAL A 19 20.28 19.78 31.67
N GLY A 20 19.36 20.28 32.51
CA GLY A 20 17.94 19.86 32.49
C GLY A 20 17.25 20.19 31.15
N ILE A 21 17.42 21.41 30.64
CA ILE A 21 16.89 21.83 29.33
C ILE A 21 17.51 21.02 28.21
N PHE A 22 18.82 20.76 28.24
CA PHE A 22 19.50 19.97 27.22
C PHE A 22 19.06 18.51 27.25
N SER A 23 18.95 17.93 28.46
CA SER A 23 18.42 16.58 28.65
C SER A 23 16.95 16.46 28.22
N TYR A 24 16.12 17.45 28.55
CA TYR A 24 14.72 17.50 28.12
C TYR A 24 14.61 17.63 26.60
N ARG A 25 15.39 18.52 25.97
CA ARG A 25 15.42 18.65 24.49
C ARG A 25 15.98 17.39 23.83
N TYR A 26 16.98 16.74 24.42
CA TYR A 26 17.50 15.46 23.92
C TYR A 26 16.48 14.34 24.04
N ILE A 27 15.77 14.26 25.17
CA ILE A 27 14.71 13.26 25.39
C ILE A 27 13.48 13.55 24.51
N SER A 28 13.03 14.83 24.41
CA SER A 28 11.90 15.21 23.53
C SER A 28 12.24 15.03 22.06
N HIS A 29 13.44 15.43 21.62
CA HIS A 29 13.89 15.18 20.24
C HIS A 29 13.97 13.67 19.94
N ARG A 30 14.33 12.86 20.93
CA ARG A 30 14.33 11.39 20.83
C ARG A 30 12.92 10.81 20.86
N ALA A 31 12.00 11.45 21.57
CA ALA A 31 10.57 11.09 21.58
C ALA A 31 9.86 11.51 20.27
N GLU A 32 10.25 12.65 19.66
CA GLU A 32 9.76 13.11 18.37
C GLU A 32 10.29 12.29 17.18
N HIS A 33 11.44 11.60 17.34
CA HIS A 33 12.05 10.73 16.33
C HIS A 33 12.41 9.35 16.89
N PRO A 34 11.44 8.59 17.44
CA PRO A 34 11.70 7.27 18.01
C PRO A 34 12.16 6.24 16.96
N ASP A 35 12.04 6.58 15.69
CA ASP A 35 12.20 5.68 14.55
C ASP A 35 13.50 5.90 13.75
N LYS A 36 14.53 6.57 14.34
CA LYS A 36 15.81 6.64 13.65
C LYS A 36 16.55 5.31 13.75
N PRO A 37 17.06 4.81 12.63
CA PRO A 37 17.94 3.65 12.62
C PRO A 37 19.15 3.90 13.52
N PHE A 38 19.55 2.92 14.34
CA PHE A 38 20.64 3.05 15.31
C PHE A 38 21.93 2.35 14.88
N SER A 39 21.87 1.58 13.79
CA SER A 39 23.01 0.82 13.25
C SER A 39 23.54 1.48 12.00
N LYS A 40 24.81 1.22 11.66
CA LYS A 40 25.41 1.70 10.41
C LYS A 40 24.90 0.91 9.19
N ASN A 41 24.42 -0.30 9.40
CA ASN A 41 24.01 -1.23 8.35
C ASN A 41 22.62 -1.74 8.63
N GLU A 42 21.61 -1.11 8.03
CA GLU A 42 20.23 -1.48 8.23
C GLU A 42 19.56 -1.89 6.91
N ILE A 43 18.73 -2.91 6.97
CA ILE A 43 17.81 -3.30 5.93
C ILE A 43 16.43 -2.77 6.32
N LEU A 44 15.90 -1.83 5.56
CA LEU A 44 14.58 -1.27 5.77
C LEU A 44 13.52 -2.31 5.36
N HIS A 45 12.70 -2.75 6.29
CA HIS A 45 11.55 -3.60 6.03
C HIS A 45 10.27 -2.77 5.91
N LEU A 46 9.62 -2.84 4.77
CA LEU A 46 8.32 -2.22 4.50
C LEU A 46 7.29 -3.28 4.14
N GLU A 47 6.02 -3.01 4.41
CA GLU A 47 4.94 -3.95 4.16
C GLU A 47 3.88 -3.35 3.21
N ILE A 48 3.37 -4.17 2.28
CA ILE A 48 2.16 -3.92 1.50
C ILE A 48 1.17 -5.03 1.82
N THR A 49 0.15 -4.74 2.63
CA THR A 49 -0.79 -5.74 3.13
C THR A 49 -2.23 -5.38 2.81
N GLY A 50 -3.05 -6.41 2.49
CA GLY A 50 -4.47 -6.25 2.18
C GLY A 50 -4.72 -5.57 0.84
N VAL A 51 -5.95 -5.09 0.63
CA VAL A 51 -6.36 -4.45 -0.62
C VAL A 51 -5.72 -3.07 -0.75
N ILE A 52 -5.08 -2.80 -1.89
CA ILE A 52 -4.41 -1.52 -2.17
C ILE A 52 -5.44 -0.49 -2.62
N MET A 53 -6.02 0.24 -1.67
CA MET A 53 -6.95 1.34 -1.97
C MET A 53 -6.24 2.68 -2.08
N ASN A 54 -5.13 2.84 -1.38
CA ASN A 54 -4.19 3.96 -1.50
C ASN A 54 -2.78 3.50 -1.11
N GLY A 55 -1.77 4.23 -1.57
CA GLY A 55 -0.37 3.95 -1.26
C GLY A 55 0.16 4.75 -0.06
N LYS A 56 -0.63 5.66 0.54
CA LYS A 56 -0.15 6.73 1.44
C LYS A 56 0.78 6.24 2.55
N LYS A 57 0.38 5.20 3.27
CA LYS A 57 1.18 4.65 4.39
C LYS A 57 2.54 4.13 3.94
N PHE A 58 2.54 3.25 2.93
CA PHE A 58 3.78 2.68 2.36
C PHE A 58 4.69 3.79 1.80
N LEU A 59 4.12 4.70 1.01
CA LEU A 59 4.84 5.79 0.36
C LEU A 59 5.45 6.78 1.37
N THR A 60 4.73 7.08 2.45
CA THR A 60 5.25 7.94 3.53
C THR A 60 6.47 7.30 4.19
N GLN A 61 6.41 6.02 4.52
CA GLN A 61 7.54 5.29 5.10
C GLN A 61 8.72 5.18 4.13
N LEU A 62 8.46 4.79 2.87
CA LEU A 62 9.50 4.72 1.85
C LEU A 62 10.19 6.08 1.67
N LYS A 63 9.42 7.16 1.53
CA LYS A 63 9.95 8.52 1.36
C LYS A 63 10.77 8.99 2.57
N LYS A 64 10.31 8.64 3.78
CA LYS A 64 10.98 9.02 5.04
C LYS A 64 12.36 8.37 5.19
N TYR A 65 12.48 7.08 4.83
CA TYR A 65 13.67 6.30 5.16
C TYR A 65 14.59 5.96 3.98
N LYS A 66 14.13 6.03 2.72
CA LYS A 66 14.94 5.62 1.56
C LYS A 66 16.28 6.34 1.45
N LYS A 67 16.37 7.60 1.90
CA LYS A 67 17.60 8.42 1.84
C LYS A 67 18.46 8.34 3.10
N ASP A 68 18.03 7.65 4.14
CA ASP A 68 18.83 7.50 5.36
C ASP A 68 20.11 6.71 5.04
N SER A 69 21.26 7.25 5.49
CA SER A 69 22.57 6.67 5.20
C SER A 69 22.83 5.35 5.93
N SER A 70 22.10 5.08 7.02
CA SER A 70 22.16 3.79 7.73
C SER A 70 21.44 2.69 6.98
N VAL A 71 20.38 3.01 6.23
CA VAL A 71 19.67 2.08 5.37
C VAL A 71 20.52 1.73 4.17
N LYS A 72 20.87 0.46 3.99
CA LYS A 72 21.70 -0.06 2.89
C LYS A 72 20.93 -0.84 1.84
N ALA A 73 19.82 -1.45 2.25
CA ALA A 73 18.91 -2.16 1.37
C ALA A 73 17.46 -1.96 1.82
N ILE A 74 16.52 -2.27 0.96
CA ILE A 74 15.07 -2.21 1.25
C ILE A 74 14.48 -3.58 0.92
N VAL A 75 13.73 -4.15 1.86
CA VAL A 75 12.91 -5.35 1.62
C VAL A 75 11.45 -4.98 1.78
N ILE A 76 10.65 -5.32 0.78
CA ILE A 76 9.21 -5.04 0.75
C ILE A 76 8.49 -6.37 0.84
N GLU A 77 7.84 -6.62 1.98
CA GLU A 77 7.00 -7.79 2.16
C GLU A 77 5.60 -7.49 1.63
N ILE A 78 5.12 -8.33 0.70
CA ILE A 78 3.83 -8.15 0.04
C ILE A 78 2.90 -9.31 0.42
N ASN A 79 1.74 -8.96 0.99
CA ASN A 79 0.63 -9.87 1.20
C ASN A 79 -0.66 -9.18 0.78
N SER A 80 -0.89 -9.12 -0.54
CA SER A 80 -1.93 -8.30 -1.15
C SER A 80 -2.58 -8.98 -2.35
N PRO A 81 -3.92 -8.95 -2.44
CA PRO A 81 -4.68 -9.37 -3.63
C PRO A 81 -4.66 -8.33 -4.76
N GLY A 82 -4.00 -7.19 -4.55
CA GLY A 82 -4.08 -6.02 -5.41
C GLY A 82 -5.05 -4.96 -4.91
N GLY A 83 -5.62 -4.18 -5.82
CA GLY A 83 -6.55 -3.09 -5.50
C GLY A 83 -6.69 -2.08 -6.62
N ALA A 84 -6.87 -0.81 -6.29
CA ALA A 84 -7.03 0.27 -7.25
C ALA A 84 -5.80 0.42 -8.16
N VAL A 85 -6.03 0.65 -9.45
CA VAL A 85 -4.99 0.75 -10.47
C VAL A 85 -4.00 1.87 -10.16
N GLY A 86 -4.50 3.09 -10.01
CA GLY A 86 -3.65 4.27 -9.79
C GLY A 86 -2.71 4.12 -8.58
N PRO A 87 -3.21 3.78 -7.39
CA PRO A 87 -2.36 3.52 -6.22
C PRO A 87 -1.31 2.42 -6.42
N SER A 88 -1.65 1.34 -7.12
CA SER A 88 -0.70 0.26 -7.42
C SER A 88 0.41 0.73 -8.36
N GLN A 89 0.06 1.53 -9.36
CA GLN A 89 1.02 2.17 -10.26
C GLN A 89 1.89 3.21 -9.53
N GLU A 90 1.31 4.02 -8.66
CA GLU A 90 2.06 5.00 -7.86
C GLU A 90 3.13 4.31 -7.00
N ILE A 91 2.77 3.21 -6.32
CA ILE A 91 3.71 2.42 -5.53
C ILE A 91 4.86 1.90 -6.42
N TYR A 92 4.54 1.32 -7.57
CA TYR A 92 5.54 0.84 -8.53
C TYR A 92 6.53 1.94 -8.94
N TYR A 93 6.03 3.10 -9.36
CA TYR A 93 6.89 4.20 -9.79
C TYR A 93 7.73 4.78 -8.65
N GLU A 94 7.21 4.84 -7.43
CA GLU A 94 7.98 5.31 -6.28
C GLU A 94 9.07 4.31 -5.84
N ILE A 95 8.85 3.01 -6.00
CA ILE A 95 9.89 1.99 -5.83
C ILE A 95 11.00 2.19 -6.87
N LEU A 96 10.66 2.34 -8.16
CA LEU A 96 11.64 2.62 -9.22
C LEU A 96 12.41 3.91 -8.94
N ARG A 97 11.72 4.97 -8.49
CA ARG A 97 12.34 6.24 -8.11
C ARG A 97 13.31 6.06 -6.95
N ALA A 98 12.92 5.31 -5.92
CA ALA A 98 13.78 5.01 -4.76
C ALA A 98 15.07 4.32 -5.19
N LYS A 99 14.99 3.28 -6.04
CA LYS A 99 16.15 2.59 -6.63
C LYS A 99 17.05 3.55 -7.39
N LYS A 100 16.48 4.35 -8.29
CA LYS A 100 17.24 5.29 -9.12
C LYS A 100 17.99 6.34 -8.28
N GLU A 101 17.31 6.90 -7.27
CA GLU A 101 17.84 7.97 -6.43
C GLU A 101 18.91 7.47 -5.44
N THR A 102 18.73 6.29 -4.88
CA THR A 102 19.54 5.83 -3.73
C THR A 102 20.57 4.79 -4.11
N LYS A 103 20.39 4.10 -5.25
CA LYS A 103 21.20 2.96 -5.70
C LYS A 103 21.23 1.79 -4.71
N LYS A 104 20.29 1.76 -3.77
CA LYS A 104 20.13 0.68 -2.80
C LYS A 104 19.36 -0.46 -3.44
N PRO A 105 19.73 -1.72 -3.21
CA PRO A 105 18.96 -2.86 -3.68
C PRO A 105 17.57 -2.87 -3.01
N VAL A 106 16.54 -3.15 -3.79
CA VAL A 106 15.16 -3.30 -3.33
C VAL A 106 14.66 -4.69 -3.69
N ILE A 107 14.39 -5.49 -2.69
CA ILE A 107 13.92 -6.87 -2.85
C ILE A 107 12.45 -6.94 -2.42
N CYS A 108 11.60 -7.52 -3.26
CA CYS A 108 10.24 -7.85 -2.88
C CYS A 108 10.14 -9.31 -2.43
N SER A 109 9.34 -9.57 -1.41
CA SER A 109 9.07 -10.93 -0.91
C SER A 109 7.58 -11.17 -0.69
N SER A 110 7.15 -12.42 -0.91
CA SER A 110 5.82 -12.85 -0.46
C SER A 110 5.84 -14.33 -0.06
N THR A 111 5.30 -14.59 1.12
CA THR A 111 5.05 -15.96 1.60
C THR A 111 3.58 -16.37 1.46
N GLY A 112 2.69 -15.44 1.11
CA GLY A 112 1.26 -15.66 0.98
C GLY A 112 0.72 -15.23 -0.37
N LEU A 113 0.45 -13.95 -0.54
CA LEU A 113 -0.28 -13.41 -1.68
C LEU A 113 0.43 -12.19 -2.27
N MET A 114 0.79 -12.29 -3.55
CA MET A 114 1.36 -11.20 -4.35
C MET A 114 0.64 -11.21 -5.70
N ALA A 115 -0.59 -10.73 -5.71
CA ALA A 115 -1.45 -10.84 -6.88
C ALA A 115 -1.89 -9.48 -7.41
N SER A 116 -2.11 -9.40 -8.72
CA SER A 116 -2.69 -8.26 -9.43
C SER A 116 -1.96 -6.95 -9.10
N GLY A 117 -2.59 -5.94 -8.49
CA GLY A 117 -1.92 -4.70 -8.07
C GLY A 117 -0.75 -4.91 -7.10
N GLY A 118 -0.77 -5.97 -6.27
CA GLY A 118 0.35 -6.36 -5.43
C GLY A 118 1.54 -6.86 -6.24
N TYR A 119 1.29 -7.63 -7.30
CA TYR A 119 2.32 -8.04 -8.24
C TYR A 119 2.81 -6.86 -9.09
N TYR A 120 1.89 -5.97 -9.52
CA TYR A 120 2.27 -4.74 -10.22
C TYR A 120 3.28 -3.90 -9.41
N ALA A 121 3.00 -3.71 -8.12
CA ALA A 121 3.92 -3.01 -7.22
C ALA A 121 5.29 -3.71 -7.12
N ALA A 122 5.30 -5.06 -7.03
CA ALA A 122 6.53 -5.86 -6.95
C ALA A 122 7.43 -5.74 -8.17
N LEU A 123 6.87 -5.46 -9.36
CA LEU A 123 7.66 -5.24 -10.58
C LEU A 123 8.63 -4.06 -10.48
N GLY A 124 8.44 -3.16 -9.52
CA GLY A 124 9.38 -2.09 -9.20
C GLY A 124 10.68 -2.54 -8.51
N CYS A 125 10.71 -3.75 -7.91
CA CYS A 125 11.86 -4.27 -7.18
C CYS A 125 12.98 -4.75 -8.12
N ASP A 126 14.19 -4.95 -7.58
CA ASP A 126 15.30 -5.56 -8.32
C ASP A 126 15.13 -7.07 -8.42
N LYS A 127 14.66 -7.69 -7.34
CA LYS A 127 14.37 -9.12 -7.24
C LYS A 127 13.05 -9.37 -6.53
N ILE A 128 12.41 -10.47 -6.92
CA ILE A 128 11.17 -10.96 -6.34
C ILE A 128 11.41 -12.38 -5.84
N VAL A 129 11.30 -12.58 -4.52
CA VAL A 129 11.44 -13.87 -3.83
C VAL A 129 10.08 -14.31 -3.33
N VAL A 130 9.65 -15.52 -3.65
CA VAL A 130 8.31 -16.00 -3.30
C VAL A 130 8.36 -17.39 -2.67
N ALA A 131 7.55 -17.65 -1.65
CA ALA A 131 7.39 -18.99 -1.14
C ALA A 131 6.83 -19.93 -2.23
N PRO A 132 7.17 -21.22 -2.24
CA PRO A 132 6.75 -22.13 -3.31
C PRO A 132 5.22 -22.22 -3.46
N GLY A 133 4.49 -22.11 -2.36
CA GLY A 133 3.02 -22.12 -2.31
C GLY A 133 2.36 -20.75 -2.31
N ALA A 134 3.12 -19.65 -2.34
CA ALA A 134 2.54 -18.31 -2.45
C ALA A 134 1.71 -18.17 -3.73
N LEU A 135 0.65 -17.38 -3.68
CA LEU A 135 -0.18 -17.06 -4.85
C LEU A 135 0.36 -15.80 -5.53
N VAL A 136 0.73 -15.94 -6.80
CA VAL A 136 1.37 -14.86 -7.60
C VAL A 136 0.63 -14.70 -8.92
N GLY A 137 0.72 -13.53 -9.53
CA GLY A 137 0.16 -13.28 -10.86
C GLY A 137 -1.15 -12.51 -10.81
N SER A 138 -2.26 -13.08 -11.29
CA SER A 138 -3.51 -12.34 -11.52
C SER A 138 -3.27 -11.07 -12.35
N ILE A 139 -2.54 -11.23 -13.46
CA ILE A 139 -2.23 -10.14 -14.40
C ILE A 139 -3.49 -9.88 -15.22
N GLY A 140 -4.25 -8.87 -14.83
CA GLY A 140 -5.53 -8.53 -15.44
C GLY A 140 -6.15 -7.31 -14.77
N VAL A 141 -7.27 -6.85 -15.35
CA VAL A 141 -8.04 -5.69 -14.89
C VAL A 141 -9.51 -6.06 -14.84
N ILE A 142 -10.20 -5.65 -13.81
CA ILE A 142 -11.65 -5.82 -13.68
C ILE A 142 -12.32 -4.47 -13.40
N MET A 143 -13.55 -4.32 -13.86
CA MET A 143 -14.51 -3.31 -13.39
C MET A 143 -15.84 -4.02 -13.14
N GLU A 144 -16.40 -3.78 -11.96
CA GLU A 144 -17.66 -4.41 -11.55
C GLU A 144 -18.78 -3.38 -11.52
N PHE A 145 -19.94 -3.76 -12.05
CA PHE A 145 -21.15 -2.95 -12.07
C PHE A 145 -22.33 -3.79 -11.55
N ALA A 146 -23.18 -3.19 -10.74
CA ALA A 146 -24.41 -3.80 -10.31
C ALA A 146 -25.59 -3.23 -11.13
N ASN A 147 -26.57 -4.08 -11.49
CA ASN A 147 -27.86 -3.64 -11.99
C ASN A 147 -28.92 -3.91 -10.92
N LEU A 148 -29.43 -2.85 -10.30
CA LEU A 148 -30.42 -2.88 -9.23
C LEU A 148 -31.81 -2.41 -9.72
N GLU A 149 -32.05 -2.29 -11.03
CA GLU A 149 -33.30 -1.83 -11.63
C GLU A 149 -34.52 -2.55 -11.02
N LYS A 150 -34.48 -3.89 -10.98
CA LYS A 150 -35.59 -4.70 -10.43
C LYS A 150 -35.80 -4.47 -8.92
N LEU A 151 -34.75 -4.15 -8.18
CA LEU A 151 -34.84 -3.83 -6.77
C LEU A 151 -35.53 -2.46 -6.57
N TYR A 152 -35.19 -1.48 -7.40
CA TYR A 152 -35.85 -0.17 -7.38
C TYR A 152 -37.31 -0.28 -7.74
N ASP A 153 -37.65 -1.06 -8.76
CA ASP A 153 -39.05 -1.34 -9.16
C ASP A 153 -39.86 -2.00 -8.03
N TRP A 154 -39.28 -3.00 -7.38
CA TRP A 154 -39.90 -3.67 -6.24
C TRP A 154 -40.12 -2.70 -5.06
N ALA A 155 -39.14 -1.83 -4.78
CA ALA A 155 -39.25 -0.84 -3.72
C ALA A 155 -40.12 0.37 -4.09
N LYS A 156 -40.66 0.42 -5.32
CA LYS A 156 -41.45 1.56 -5.86
C LYS A 156 -40.68 2.88 -5.84
N ILE A 157 -39.35 2.81 -6.05
CA ILE A 157 -38.45 3.97 -6.11
C ILE A 157 -38.17 4.24 -7.58
N SER A 158 -38.47 5.44 -8.05
CA SER A 158 -38.11 5.91 -9.39
C SER A 158 -36.90 6.82 -9.31
N ARG A 159 -35.83 6.47 -10.06
CA ARG A 159 -34.65 7.32 -10.21
C ARG A 159 -34.54 7.80 -11.66
N TYR A 160 -34.21 9.06 -11.82
CA TYR A 160 -33.91 9.65 -13.10
C TYR A 160 -32.75 10.64 -12.96
N THR A 161 -31.93 10.72 -14.00
CA THR A 161 -30.75 11.59 -14.02
C THR A 161 -30.85 12.55 -15.21
N ILE A 162 -30.56 13.82 -14.97
CA ILE A 162 -30.41 14.81 -16.03
C ILE A 162 -28.91 15.03 -16.20
N THR A 163 -28.39 14.80 -17.41
CA THR A 163 -26.96 14.87 -17.68
C THR A 163 -26.62 15.87 -18.77
N SER A 164 -25.45 16.45 -18.72
CA SER A 164 -24.92 17.34 -19.76
C SER A 164 -24.24 16.60 -20.91
N GLY A 165 -24.03 15.31 -20.80
CA GLY A 165 -23.34 14.52 -21.82
C GLY A 165 -23.73 13.06 -21.81
N LYS A 166 -23.64 12.42 -22.99
CA LYS A 166 -24.10 11.06 -23.26
C LYS A 166 -23.61 10.00 -22.27
N PHE A 167 -22.37 10.11 -21.83
CA PHE A 167 -21.71 9.14 -20.96
C PHE A 167 -21.63 9.55 -19.49
N LYS A 168 -22.28 10.66 -19.09
CA LYS A 168 -22.15 11.18 -17.73
C LYS A 168 -22.80 10.31 -16.66
N ASP A 169 -23.77 9.46 -17.05
CA ASP A 169 -24.46 8.50 -16.19
C ASP A 169 -24.08 7.04 -16.51
N SER A 170 -22.94 6.82 -17.20
CA SER A 170 -22.47 5.49 -17.54
C SER A 170 -22.19 4.65 -16.30
N GLY A 171 -22.58 3.37 -16.34
CA GLY A 171 -22.46 2.46 -15.21
C GLY A 171 -23.54 2.65 -14.13
N SER A 172 -24.62 3.40 -14.42
CA SER A 172 -25.74 3.57 -13.49
C SER A 172 -26.38 2.25 -13.11
N GLU A 173 -26.61 2.06 -11.81
CA GLU A 173 -27.17 0.84 -11.22
C GLU A 173 -28.68 0.66 -11.41
N TYR A 174 -29.40 1.73 -11.76
CA TYR A 174 -30.86 1.76 -11.83
C TYR A 174 -31.41 1.49 -13.24
N ARG A 175 -30.56 1.16 -14.19
CA ARG A 175 -30.94 0.76 -15.58
C ARG A 175 -29.92 -0.21 -16.15
N PRO A 176 -30.28 -0.97 -17.20
CA PRO A 176 -29.32 -1.75 -17.95
C PRO A 176 -28.20 -0.88 -18.53
N MET A 177 -27.01 -1.43 -18.57
CA MET A 177 -25.88 -0.80 -19.25
C MET A 177 -26.10 -0.83 -20.76
N ARG A 178 -25.93 0.29 -21.42
CA ARG A 178 -26.01 0.40 -22.88
C ARG A 178 -24.78 -0.25 -23.53
N ASP A 179 -24.90 -0.68 -24.75
CA ASP A 179 -23.79 -1.31 -25.51
C ASP A 179 -22.61 -0.36 -25.71
N ASP A 180 -22.89 0.93 -25.96
CA ASP A 180 -21.85 1.94 -26.13
C ASP A 180 -21.10 2.26 -24.80
N GLU A 181 -21.76 2.15 -23.67
CA GLU A 181 -21.13 2.26 -22.36
C GLU A 181 -20.25 1.02 -22.08
N ARG A 182 -20.74 -0.16 -22.41
CA ARG A 182 -19.99 -1.42 -22.31
C ARG A 182 -18.70 -1.33 -23.13
N GLN A 183 -18.81 -0.83 -24.37
CA GLN A 183 -17.63 -0.64 -25.23
C GLN A 183 -16.64 0.37 -24.63
N LEU A 184 -17.14 1.51 -24.14
CA LEU A 184 -16.31 2.53 -23.48
C LEU A 184 -15.51 1.92 -22.32
N PHE A 185 -16.17 1.16 -21.44
CA PHE A 185 -15.49 0.52 -20.31
C PHE A 185 -14.54 -0.59 -20.74
N GLN A 186 -14.91 -1.36 -21.78
CA GLN A 186 -14.03 -2.40 -22.31
C GLN A 186 -12.75 -1.82 -22.92
N ASP A 187 -12.84 -0.71 -23.64
CA ASP A 187 -11.68 -0.02 -24.19
C ASP A 187 -10.76 0.49 -23.08
N MET A 188 -11.33 1.07 -22.02
CA MET A 188 -10.59 1.52 -20.85
C MET A 188 -9.87 0.36 -20.14
N ILE A 189 -10.54 -0.78 -19.96
CA ILE A 189 -9.94 -2.00 -19.39
C ILE A 189 -8.80 -2.51 -20.27
N ASN A 190 -8.99 -2.53 -21.57
CA ASN A 190 -8.00 -3.01 -22.52
C ASN A 190 -6.75 -2.11 -22.51
N GLU A 191 -6.90 -0.80 -22.40
CA GLU A 191 -5.81 0.16 -22.27
C GLU A 191 -5.02 -0.10 -20.99
N VAL A 192 -5.68 -0.19 -19.83
CA VAL A 192 -5.04 -0.44 -18.54
C VAL A 192 -4.39 -1.84 -18.50
N TYR A 193 -5.02 -2.85 -19.08
CA TYR A 193 -4.45 -4.18 -19.25
C TYR A 193 -3.17 -4.15 -20.10
N GLY A 194 -3.16 -3.39 -21.20
CA GLY A 194 -1.98 -3.17 -22.02
C GLY A 194 -0.83 -2.60 -21.19
N GLN A 195 -1.08 -1.58 -20.37
CA GLN A 195 -0.09 -0.99 -19.46
C GLN A 195 0.48 -2.04 -18.48
N PHE A 196 -0.36 -2.94 -17.96
CA PHE A 196 0.11 -3.99 -17.06
C PHE A 196 1.03 -4.98 -17.79
N VAL A 197 0.61 -5.48 -18.95
CA VAL A 197 1.40 -6.41 -19.78
C VAL A 197 2.75 -5.80 -20.15
N ASP A 198 2.78 -4.54 -20.58
CA ASP A 198 4.00 -3.83 -20.94
C ASP A 198 4.94 -3.65 -19.74
N THR A 199 4.37 -3.35 -18.56
CA THR A 199 5.15 -3.24 -17.32
C THR A 199 5.78 -4.57 -16.93
N VAL A 200 5.04 -5.69 -17.04
CA VAL A 200 5.58 -7.04 -16.80
C VAL A 200 6.69 -7.36 -17.81
N SER A 201 6.44 -7.12 -19.10
CA SER A 201 7.40 -7.34 -20.18
C SER A 201 8.72 -6.60 -19.90
N LEU A 202 8.62 -5.32 -19.58
CA LEU A 202 9.79 -4.48 -19.28
C LEU A 202 10.52 -4.95 -18.01
N ALA A 203 9.80 -5.15 -16.92
CA ALA A 203 10.39 -5.48 -15.62
C ALA A 203 11.00 -6.89 -15.58
N ARG A 204 10.44 -7.83 -16.34
CA ARG A 204 10.88 -9.23 -16.33
C ARG A 204 11.75 -9.60 -17.55
N GLY A 205 11.94 -8.69 -18.49
CA GLY A 205 12.70 -8.96 -19.72
C GLY A 205 12.04 -10.04 -20.58
N LEU A 206 10.72 -10.12 -20.59
CA LEU A 206 9.95 -11.06 -21.38
C LEU A 206 9.34 -10.35 -22.60
N ASP A 207 9.19 -11.06 -23.71
CA ASP A 207 8.45 -10.52 -24.84
C ASP A 207 6.95 -10.40 -24.53
N THR A 208 6.30 -9.42 -25.12
CA THR A 208 4.89 -9.11 -24.86
C THR A 208 3.95 -10.27 -25.21
N ALA A 209 4.27 -11.08 -26.22
CA ALA A 209 3.46 -12.23 -26.63
C ALA A 209 3.51 -13.33 -25.56
N SER A 210 4.70 -13.63 -25.03
CA SER A 210 4.89 -14.56 -23.91
C SER A 210 4.15 -14.11 -22.67
N VAL A 211 4.19 -12.81 -22.35
CA VAL A 211 3.41 -12.26 -21.21
C VAL A 211 1.93 -12.41 -21.44
N LYS A 212 1.40 -12.05 -22.62
CA LYS A 212 -0.04 -12.19 -22.95
C LYS A 212 -0.54 -13.63 -22.87
N ALA A 213 0.29 -14.62 -23.16
CA ALA A 213 -0.08 -16.04 -23.07
C ALA A 213 -0.40 -16.51 -21.63
N ILE A 214 0.07 -15.76 -20.62
CA ILE A 214 -0.12 -16.08 -19.19
C ILE A 214 -0.87 -14.99 -18.42
N ALA A 215 -1.11 -13.84 -19.05
CA ALA A 215 -1.76 -12.67 -18.47
C ALA A 215 -3.28 -12.67 -18.70
N ASP A 216 -3.94 -13.77 -18.41
CA ASP A 216 -5.40 -13.94 -18.54
C ASP A 216 -6.14 -13.79 -17.20
N GLY A 217 -5.49 -13.20 -16.20
CA GLY A 217 -6.05 -13.03 -14.87
C GLY A 217 -5.81 -14.22 -13.93
N ARG A 218 -5.18 -15.31 -14.42
CA ARG A 218 -4.92 -16.48 -13.58
C ARG A 218 -3.93 -16.17 -12.45
N VAL A 219 -4.13 -16.81 -11.30
CA VAL A 219 -3.12 -16.92 -10.24
C VAL A 219 -2.34 -18.20 -10.42
N MET A 220 -1.11 -18.20 -9.93
CA MET A 220 -0.24 -19.36 -9.96
C MET A 220 0.56 -19.48 -8.66
N THR A 221 1.13 -20.67 -8.42
CA THR A 221 2.01 -20.83 -7.27
C THR A 221 3.33 -20.09 -7.48
N GLY A 222 4.01 -19.72 -6.39
CA GLY A 222 5.32 -19.08 -6.46
C GLY A 222 6.34 -19.93 -7.24
N ALA A 223 6.30 -21.26 -7.07
CA ALA A 223 7.15 -22.17 -7.84
C ALA A 223 6.88 -22.09 -9.36
N ALA A 224 5.62 -21.94 -9.78
CA ALA A 224 5.27 -21.74 -11.18
C ALA A 224 5.68 -20.35 -11.68
N ALA A 225 5.51 -19.32 -10.86
CA ALA A 225 5.92 -17.95 -11.19
C ALA A 225 7.42 -17.84 -11.46
N VAL A 226 8.25 -18.54 -10.67
CA VAL A 226 9.70 -18.59 -10.92
C VAL A 226 10.03 -19.31 -12.25
N LYS A 227 9.36 -20.43 -12.55
CA LYS A 227 9.54 -21.14 -13.82
C LYS A 227 9.19 -20.27 -15.03
N LEU A 228 8.17 -19.44 -14.90
CA LEU A 228 7.71 -18.49 -15.92
C LEU A 228 8.46 -17.14 -15.89
N LYS A 229 9.49 -17.03 -15.07
CA LYS A 229 10.31 -15.80 -14.89
C LYS A 229 9.53 -14.59 -14.36
N LEU A 230 8.35 -14.80 -13.80
CA LEU A 230 7.58 -13.76 -13.13
C LEU A 230 8.12 -13.42 -11.73
N ALA A 231 8.87 -14.34 -11.11
CA ALA A 231 9.67 -14.13 -9.92
C ALA A 231 11.10 -14.63 -10.13
N ASP A 232 12.04 -14.24 -9.26
CA ASP A 232 13.47 -14.55 -9.42
C ASP A 232 13.87 -15.81 -8.69
N ALA A 233 13.30 -16.05 -7.49
CA ALA A 233 13.66 -17.20 -6.67
C ALA A 233 12.49 -17.70 -5.82
N VAL A 234 12.52 -19.01 -5.53
CA VAL A 234 11.71 -19.60 -4.48
C VAL A 234 12.45 -19.42 -3.16
N GLY A 235 11.77 -18.89 -2.15
CA GLY A 235 12.34 -18.66 -0.83
C GLY A 235 11.34 -18.06 0.15
N THR A 236 11.79 -17.86 1.39
CA THR A 236 11.06 -17.25 2.49
C THR A 236 11.38 -15.75 2.58
N PHE A 237 10.75 -15.07 3.52
CA PHE A 237 11.10 -13.69 3.86
C PHE A 237 12.56 -13.57 4.32
N GLU A 238 13.05 -14.54 5.09
CA GLU A 238 14.43 -14.56 5.56
C GLU A 238 15.43 -14.71 4.40
N ASP A 239 15.08 -15.47 3.37
CA ASP A 239 15.91 -15.59 2.16
C ASP A 239 15.96 -14.27 1.38
N ALA A 240 14.85 -13.52 1.36
CA ALA A 240 14.82 -12.18 0.75
C ALA A 240 15.69 -11.17 1.53
N ILE A 241 15.71 -11.25 2.88
CA ILE A 241 16.61 -10.44 3.72
C ILE A 241 18.07 -10.78 3.43
N LYS A 242 18.43 -12.08 3.37
CA LYS A 242 19.80 -12.51 3.04
C LYS A 242 20.21 -12.06 1.64
N LEU A 243 19.29 -12.13 0.67
CA LEU A 243 19.54 -11.64 -0.68
C LEU A 243 19.78 -10.12 -0.68
N ALA A 244 18.98 -9.36 0.07
CA ALA A 244 19.17 -7.91 0.20
C ALA A 244 20.49 -7.55 0.86
N ALA A 245 20.93 -8.30 1.89
CA ALA A 245 22.24 -8.14 2.53
C ALA A 245 23.38 -8.45 1.56
N LEU A 246 23.26 -9.51 0.78
CA LEU A 246 24.23 -9.89 -0.24
C LEU A 246 24.39 -8.80 -1.31
N GLU A 247 23.29 -8.34 -1.89
CA GLU A 247 23.26 -7.28 -2.92
C GLU A 247 23.79 -5.94 -2.40
N ALA A 248 23.63 -5.67 -1.10
CA ALA A 248 24.16 -4.48 -0.42
C ALA A 248 25.57 -4.68 0.16
N HIS A 249 26.21 -5.84 -0.04
CA HIS A 249 27.55 -6.20 0.44
C HIS A 249 27.74 -6.05 1.96
N LEU A 250 26.72 -6.42 2.76
CA LEU A 250 26.71 -6.25 4.21
C LEU A 250 27.33 -7.42 4.99
N GLY A 251 27.52 -8.59 4.35
CA GLY A 251 27.86 -9.82 5.07
C GLY A 251 26.78 -10.17 6.09
N ASP A 252 27.21 -10.57 7.30
CA ASP A 252 26.30 -10.90 8.41
C ASP A 252 26.09 -9.74 9.41
N ASP A 253 26.73 -8.59 9.19
CA ASP A 253 26.66 -7.42 10.06
C ASP A 253 25.57 -6.43 9.61
N TYR A 254 24.32 -6.80 9.80
CA TYR A 254 23.18 -5.93 9.54
C TYR A 254 22.07 -6.10 10.58
N ARG A 255 21.18 -5.13 10.63
CA ARG A 255 19.92 -5.19 11.40
C ARG A 255 18.73 -4.94 10.47
N ILE A 256 17.59 -5.52 10.81
CA ILE A 256 16.34 -5.25 10.14
C ILE A 256 15.64 -4.10 10.87
N PHE A 257 15.42 -3.02 10.16
CA PHE A 257 14.71 -1.86 10.69
C PHE A 257 13.26 -1.90 10.25
N HIS A 258 12.36 -2.05 11.22
CA HIS A 258 10.93 -2.01 11.03
C HIS A 258 10.41 -0.63 11.48
N PRO A 259 9.94 0.23 10.57
CA PRO A 259 9.25 1.45 10.97
C PRO A 259 8.07 1.12 11.87
N LYS A 260 7.89 1.89 12.95
CA LYS A 260 6.72 1.68 13.82
C LYS A 260 5.45 1.79 12.98
N LYS A 261 4.57 0.82 13.16
CA LYS A 261 3.21 0.92 12.62
C LYS A 261 2.52 2.05 13.35
N ASP A 262 2.26 3.17 12.67
CA ASP A 262 1.31 4.14 13.19
C ASP A 262 0.05 3.37 13.56
N ARG A 263 -0.43 3.54 14.79
CA ARG A 263 -1.67 2.88 15.21
C ARG A 263 -2.74 3.36 14.23
N MET A 264 -3.17 2.47 13.34
CA MET A 264 -4.30 2.76 12.47
C MET A 264 -5.47 3.12 13.36
N SER A 265 -5.88 4.38 13.32
CA SER A 265 -7.19 4.78 13.83
C SER A 265 -8.24 4.14 12.91
N LEU A 266 -9.35 3.69 13.49
CA LEU A 266 -10.52 3.28 12.71
C LEU A 266 -10.94 4.40 11.73
N LEU A 267 -10.54 5.63 12.03
CA LEU A 267 -10.75 6.85 11.25
C LEU A 267 -9.97 6.87 9.93
N ASP A 268 -8.83 6.16 9.81
CA ASP A 268 -8.06 6.07 8.57
C ASP A 268 -8.78 5.29 7.46
N PHE A 269 -9.84 4.56 7.82
CA PHE A 269 -10.72 3.85 6.88
C PHE A 269 -11.95 4.67 6.44
N LEU A 270 -12.20 5.81 7.07
CA LEU A 270 -13.33 6.65 6.73
C LEU A 270 -12.91 7.70 5.67
N PRO A 271 -13.79 8.03 4.72
CA PRO A 271 -13.49 8.91 3.59
C PRO A 271 -13.57 10.40 3.97
N PHE A 272 -12.95 10.80 5.06
CA PHE A 272 -12.92 12.21 5.47
C PHE A 272 -11.66 12.87 4.91
N ASP A 273 -11.83 14.06 4.35
CA ASP A 273 -10.72 14.92 3.96
C ASP A 273 -10.23 15.66 5.22
N ASP A 274 -8.94 15.53 5.56
CA ASP A 274 -8.33 16.10 6.77
C ASP A 274 -8.41 17.64 6.84
N ASN A 275 -9.05 18.30 5.86
CA ASN A 275 -9.09 19.76 5.73
C ASN A 275 -10.48 20.40 5.96
N ASP A 276 -11.54 19.64 6.24
CA ASP A 276 -12.88 20.20 6.46
C ASP A 276 -13.27 20.20 7.95
N GLU A 277 -13.37 21.40 8.55
CA GLU A 277 -13.79 21.60 9.96
C GLU A 277 -15.23 21.10 10.23
N ASP A 278 -16.08 20.99 9.22
CA ASP A 278 -17.46 20.46 9.36
C ASP A 278 -17.51 18.91 9.52
N ASP A 279 -16.45 18.20 9.13
CA ASP A 279 -16.35 16.74 9.28
C ASP A 279 -16.02 16.30 10.71
N LEU A 280 -15.44 17.15 11.54
CA LEU A 280 -15.12 16.83 12.95
C LEU A 280 -16.36 16.49 13.79
N ASN A 281 -17.50 17.15 13.54
CA ASN A 281 -18.78 16.87 14.23
C ASN A 281 -19.42 15.56 13.75
N SER A 282 -19.17 15.13 12.53
CA SER A 282 -19.63 13.84 12.02
C SER A 282 -18.75 12.68 12.53
N LEU A 283 -17.47 12.92 12.78
CA LEU A 283 -16.53 11.96 13.37
C LEU A 283 -16.91 11.52 14.78
N ASP A 284 -17.37 12.45 15.63
CA ASP A 284 -17.77 12.10 16.99
C ASP A 284 -19.08 11.29 17.01
N LYS A 285 -20.00 11.56 16.08
CA LYS A 285 -21.21 10.73 15.90
C LYS A 285 -20.88 9.32 15.41
N VAL A 286 -19.91 9.17 14.53
CA VAL A 286 -19.44 7.85 14.05
C VAL A 286 -18.70 7.10 15.15
N LYS A 287 -17.87 7.78 15.96
CA LYS A 287 -17.22 7.17 17.13
C LYS A 287 -18.24 6.63 18.13
N ASP A 288 -19.30 7.38 18.41
CA ASP A 288 -20.38 6.96 19.32
C ASP A 288 -21.16 5.76 18.76
N LEU A 289 -21.45 5.74 17.46
CA LEU A 289 -22.10 4.61 16.79
C LEU A 289 -21.22 3.34 16.81
N LEU A 290 -19.92 3.49 16.60
CA LEU A 290 -18.96 2.39 16.62
C LEU A 290 -18.70 1.86 18.05
N SER A 291 -18.76 2.72 19.05
CA SER A 291 -18.61 2.32 20.45
C SER A 291 -19.79 1.50 20.95
N GLN A 292 -20.97 1.68 20.35
CA GLN A 292 -22.21 0.97 20.69
C GLN A 292 -22.41 -0.32 19.88
N SER A 293 -21.68 -0.53 18.79
CA SER A 293 -21.79 -1.73 17.94
C SER A 293 -20.86 -2.85 18.39
N ARG A 294 -21.38 -4.09 18.40
CA ARG A 294 -20.50 -5.27 18.54
C ARG A 294 -19.49 -5.27 17.42
N GLN A 295 -18.22 -5.57 17.74
CA GLN A 295 -17.05 -5.49 16.80
C GLN A 295 -17.28 -6.07 15.40
N GLY A 296 -18.21 -7.03 15.23
CA GLY A 296 -18.55 -7.60 13.92
C GLY A 296 -19.36 -6.69 13.00
N ALA A 297 -20.32 -5.92 13.55
CA ALA A 297 -21.19 -5.05 12.75
C ALA A 297 -20.42 -3.83 12.17
N ALA A 298 -19.48 -3.28 12.92
CA ALA A 298 -18.64 -2.18 12.46
C ALA A 298 -17.72 -2.59 11.29
N ALA A 299 -17.15 -3.79 11.34
CA ALA A 299 -16.33 -4.32 10.26
C ALA A 299 -17.15 -4.53 8.97
N GLU A 300 -18.39 -5.02 9.09
CA GLU A 300 -19.28 -5.21 7.94
C GLU A 300 -19.74 -3.86 7.33
N ILE A 301 -20.03 -2.85 8.13
CA ILE A 301 -20.35 -1.52 7.63
C ILE A 301 -19.18 -0.91 6.87
N VAL A 302 -17.96 -1.00 7.42
CA VAL A 302 -16.74 -0.52 6.76
C VAL A 302 -16.51 -1.27 5.45
N LYS A 303 -16.67 -2.60 5.43
CA LYS A 303 -16.54 -3.44 4.24
C LYS A 303 -17.55 -3.03 3.15
N THR A 304 -18.80 -2.78 3.54
CA THR A 304 -19.86 -2.35 2.63
C THR A 304 -19.61 -0.96 2.06
N VAL A 305 -19.16 -0.02 2.89
CA VAL A 305 -18.81 1.35 2.46
C VAL A 305 -17.61 1.34 1.50
N LEU A 306 -16.59 0.54 1.79
CA LEU A 306 -15.45 0.37 0.88
C LEU A 306 -15.89 -0.23 -0.45
N LYS A 307 -16.73 -1.27 -0.41
CA LYS A 307 -17.28 -1.93 -1.61
C LYS A 307 -18.03 -0.93 -2.50
N THR A 308 -18.89 -0.09 -1.93
CA THR A 308 -19.66 0.92 -2.69
C THR A 308 -18.80 2.08 -3.20
N LYS A 309 -17.76 2.49 -2.46
CA LYS A 309 -16.91 3.62 -2.84
C LYS A 309 -16.04 3.32 -4.07
N TYR A 310 -15.65 2.06 -4.25
CA TYR A 310 -14.72 1.65 -5.31
C TYR A 310 -15.36 0.84 -6.43
N MET A 311 -16.68 0.69 -6.41
CA MET A 311 -17.43 0.24 -7.59
C MET A 311 -17.24 1.24 -8.73
N ASN A 312 -17.26 0.72 -9.94
CA ASN A 312 -17.18 1.50 -11.18
C ASN A 312 -15.81 2.13 -11.49
N GLN A 313 -14.71 1.67 -10.85
CA GLN A 313 -13.37 2.06 -11.25
C GLN A 313 -12.52 0.84 -11.65
N PRO A 314 -11.51 1.01 -12.53
CA PRO A 314 -10.61 -0.08 -12.88
C PRO A 314 -9.83 -0.58 -11.67
N LEU A 315 -9.80 -1.89 -11.47
CA LEU A 315 -9.11 -2.54 -10.38
C LEU A 315 -8.09 -3.56 -10.90
N PHE A 316 -6.90 -3.52 -10.32
CA PHE A 316 -5.96 -4.63 -10.29
C PHE A 316 -6.26 -5.45 -9.03
N LEU A 317 -7.30 -6.26 -9.05
CA LEU A 317 -7.75 -7.02 -7.89
C LEU A 317 -7.98 -8.49 -8.26
N MET A 318 -7.48 -9.39 -7.42
CA MET A 318 -7.73 -10.82 -7.57
C MET A 318 -9.22 -11.12 -7.33
N PRO A 319 -9.90 -11.88 -8.20
CA PRO A 319 -11.30 -12.25 -8.01
C PRO A 319 -11.56 -12.94 -6.67
N GLY A 320 -12.75 -12.72 -6.09
CA GLY A 320 -13.17 -13.32 -4.81
C GLY A 320 -12.70 -12.57 -3.55
N TYR A 321 -11.94 -11.49 -3.68
CA TYR A 321 -11.44 -10.74 -2.51
C TYR A 321 -12.35 -9.62 -2.02
N TRP A 322 -13.45 -9.39 -2.72
CA TRP A 322 -14.51 -8.45 -2.33
C TRP A 322 -15.70 -9.11 -1.60
N GLU A 323 -15.77 -10.42 -1.59
CA GLU A 323 -16.87 -11.18 -0.98
C GLU A 323 -16.84 -11.15 0.55
#